data_4c41fb7fb2f31ba7c2d9e44eb29e49dd
#
_entry.id   4c41fb7fb2f31ba7c2d9e44eb29e49dd
#
_cell.length_a   1.000
_cell.length_b   1.000
_cell.length_c   1.000
_cell.angle_alpha   90.00
_cell.angle_beta   90.00
_cell.angle_gamma   90.00
#
_symmetry.space_group_name_H-M   'P 1'
#
loop_
_entity.id
_entity.type
_entity.pdbx_description
1 polymer ?
#
loop_
_entity_poly.entity_id
_entity_poly.type
_entity_poly.pdbx_seq_one_letter_code
_entity_poly.pdbx_strand_id
1 'polypeptide(L)'
;MRRVVITGLGMISPLASGVEETWSRILNGDSGAGLITRFNADRVVTKYACEVPLGDGLNGTFNADDWLEPKEQRKVDDFILYGIAASEMAVRDSDWKPTDEASLLRTGVMIGSGIGGLNSIADTAVMIYERGPRRISPFFIPSSLINLLSGHT
;
A
#
# COMPACT_ATOMS: atom_id res chain seq x y z
N MET A 1 22.64 24.84 -12.31
CA MET A 1 21.41 24.31 -11.71
C MET A 1 21.52 22.79 -11.63
N ARG A 2 21.26 22.16 -10.48
CA ARG A 2 21.26 20.69 -10.37
C ARG A 2 20.01 20.16 -11.05
N ARG A 3 20.15 19.16 -11.91
CA ARG A 3 19.01 18.46 -12.52
C ARG A 3 18.57 17.34 -11.60
N VAL A 4 17.26 17.19 -11.44
CA VAL A 4 16.64 16.06 -10.76
C VAL A 4 15.95 15.21 -11.83
N VAL A 5 16.11 13.92 -11.75
CA VAL A 5 15.52 12.96 -12.70
C VAL A 5 14.80 11.86 -11.94
N ILE A 6 13.77 11.29 -12.54
CA ILE A 6 13.09 10.09 -12.08
C ILE A 6 13.83 8.90 -12.70
N THR A 7 14.26 7.96 -11.87
CA THR A 7 15.05 6.80 -12.31
C THR A 7 14.29 5.49 -12.20
N GLY A 8 13.19 5.46 -11.44
CA GLY A 8 12.35 4.28 -11.30
C GLY A 8 10.94 4.63 -10.86
N LEU A 9 9.99 3.81 -11.24
CA LEU A 9 8.57 3.94 -10.94
C LEU A 9 8.03 2.67 -10.31
N GLY A 10 7.12 2.82 -9.36
CA GLY A 10 6.33 1.74 -8.79
C GLY A 10 4.90 2.19 -8.54
N MET A 11 3.94 1.32 -8.79
CA MET A 11 2.53 1.71 -8.71
C MET A 11 1.64 0.56 -8.28
N ILE A 12 0.77 0.86 -7.33
CA ILE A 12 -0.41 0.07 -6.98
C ILE A 12 -1.62 0.99 -7.16
N SER A 13 -2.54 0.58 -8.00
CA SER A 13 -3.70 1.39 -8.36
C SER A 13 -4.97 0.55 -8.41
N PRO A 14 -6.15 1.18 -8.43
CA PRO A 14 -7.40 0.46 -8.66
C PRO A 14 -7.52 -0.17 -10.06
N LEU A 15 -6.68 0.23 -10.99
CA LEU A 15 -6.61 -0.41 -12.31
C LEU A 15 -5.77 -1.67 -12.26
N ALA A 16 -4.57 -1.59 -11.65
CA ALA A 16 -3.68 -2.74 -11.55
C ALA A 16 -2.57 -2.55 -10.52
N SER A 17 -1.90 -3.65 -10.17
CA SER A 17 -0.60 -3.72 -9.53
C SER A 17 0.47 -3.70 -10.62
N GLY A 18 1.35 -2.69 -10.60
CA GLY A 18 2.40 -2.47 -11.59
C GLY A 18 2.15 -1.30 -12.53
N VAL A 19 3.24 -0.68 -12.99
CA VAL A 19 3.21 0.53 -13.81
C VAL A 19 2.70 0.22 -15.23
N GLU A 20 3.28 -0.77 -15.89
CA GLU A 20 2.95 -1.12 -17.27
C GLU A 20 1.49 -1.54 -17.45
N GLU A 21 1.00 -2.39 -16.57
CA GLU A 21 -0.39 -2.84 -16.62
C GLU A 21 -1.37 -1.70 -16.31
N THR A 22 -1.06 -0.86 -15.32
CA THR A 22 -1.87 0.32 -15.03
C THR A 22 -1.90 1.27 -16.21
N TRP A 23 -0.75 1.52 -16.84
CA TRP A 23 -0.64 2.41 -18.00
C TRP A 23 -1.40 1.88 -19.21
N SER A 24 -1.26 0.58 -19.49
CA SER A 24 -2.02 -0.08 -20.56
C SER A 24 -3.52 0.10 -20.40
N ARG A 25 -4.03 -0.09 -19.18
CA ARG A 25 -5.47 0.08 -18.88
C ARG A 25 -5.92 1.53 -18.99
N ILE A 26 -5.08 2.49 -18.58
CA ILE A 26 -5.36 3.91 -18.78
C ILE A 26 -5.51 4.22 -20.27
N LEU A 27 -4.59 3.73 -21.11
CA LEU A 27 -4.65 3.95 -22.56
C LEU A 27 -5.87 3.32 -23.21
N ASN A 28 -6.35 2.20 -22.68
CA ASN A 28 -7.57 1.53 -23.13
C ASN A 28 -8.85 2.24 -22.68
N GLY A 29 -8.75 3.21 -21.76
CA GLY A 29 -9.90 3.89 -21.17
C GLY A 29 -10.62 3.08 -20.10
N ASP A 30 -9.95 2.08 -19.51
CA ASP A 30 -10.52 1.23 -18.45
C ASP A 30 -10.78 2.05 -17.18
N SER A 31 -11.80 1.65 -16.43
CA SER A 31 -12.14 2.27 -15.15
C SER A 31 -11.89 1.30 -14.01
N GLY A 32 -11.22 1.78 -12.95
CA GLY A 32 -11.07 1.05 -11.70
C GLY A 32 -12.26 1.19 -10.74
N ALA A 33 -13.32 1.89 -11.14
CA ALA A 33 -14.51 2.04 -10.31
C ALA A 33 -15.42 0.80 -10.41
N GLY A 34 -15.79 0.24 -9.27
CA GLY A 34 -16.67 -0.92 -9.17
C GLY A 34 -17.56 -0.86 -7.93
N LEU A 35 -18.41 -1.85 -7.76
CA LEU A 35 -19.17 -2.00 -6.52
C LEU A 35 -18.22 -2.26 -5.35
N ILE A 36 -18.51 -1.64 -4.20
CA ILE A 36 -17.75 -1.85 -2.97
C ILE A 36 -17.85 -3.32 -2.57
N THR A 37 -16.70 -3.96 -2.38
CA THR A 37 -16.59 -5.37 -1.98
C THR A 37 -15.97 -5.57 -0.60
N ARG A 38 -15.23 -4.60 -0.09
CA ARG A 38 -14.46 -4.70 1.16
C ARG A 38 -15.29 -4.63 2.43
N PHE A 39 -16.51 -4.10 2.34
CA PHE A 39 -17.45 -4.04 3.47
C PHE A 39 -18.90 -4.02 3.00
N ASN A 40 -19.84 -4.27 3.91
CA ASN A 40 -21.26 -4.16 3.60
C ASN A 40 -21.67 -2.68 3.42
N ALA A 41 -21.93 -2.29 2.17
CA ALA A 41 -22.28 -0.94 1.79
C ALA A 41 -23.80 -0.63 1.83
N ASP A 42 -24.66 -1.51 2.38
CA ASP A 42 -26.11 -1.34 2.36
C ASP A 42 -26.58 -0.03 3.00
N ARG A 43 -25.88 0.42 4.01
CA ARG A 43 -26.21 1.65 4.75
C ARG A 43 -25.49 2.90 4.24
N VAL A 44 -24.65 2.76 3.21
CA VAL A 44 -23.89 3.87 2.62
C VAL A 44 -24.59 4.34 1.35
N VAL A 45 -24.66 5.66 1.14
CA VAL A 45 -25.31 6.24 -0.05
C VAL A 45 -24.56 5.84 -1.31
N THR A 46 -23.24 6.00 -1.32
CA THR A 46 -22.37 5.61 -2.43
C THR A 46 -22.10 4.11 -2.38
N LYS A 47 -22.33 3.42 -3.51
CA LYS A 47 -22.13 1.96 -3.64
C LYS A 47 -20.88 1.61 -4.44
N TYR A 48 -20.18 2.61 -4.98
CA TYR A 48 -19.02 2.44 -5.83
C TYR A 48 -17.76 2.99 -5.16
N ALA A 49 -16.66 2.29 -5.37
CA ALA A 49 -15.32 2.71 -4.98
C ALA A 49 -14.29 2.24 -6.01
N CYS A 50 -13.09 2.79 -5.91
CA CYS A 50 -11.92 2.33 -6.67
C CYS A 50 -11.06 1.49 -5.73
N GLU A 51 -11.22 0.17 -5.77
CA GLU A 51 -10.49 -0.77 -4.92
C GLU A 51 -9.31 -1.37 -5.68
N VAL A 52 -8.18 -1.59 -5.00
CA VAL A 52 -7.05 -2.34 -5.57
C VAL A 52 -7.51 -3.77 -5.87
N PRO A 53 -7.34 -4.27 -7.11
CA PRO A 53 -7.72 -5.62 -7.46
C PRO A 53 -6.79 -6.62 -6.76
N LEU A 54 -7.34 -7.42 -5.85
CA LEU A 54 -6.61 -8.44 -5.12
C LEU A 54 -6.69 -9.79 -5.86
N GLY A 55 -5.62 -10.58 -5.84
CA GLY A 55 -5.56 -11.88 -6.47
C GLY A 55 -4.22 -12.59 -6.28
N ASP A 56 -3.84 -13.35 -7.28
CA ASP A 56 -2.64 -14.19 -7.29
C ASP A 56 -1.38 -13.51 -7.85
N GLY A 57 -1.43 -12.20 -8.11
CA GLY A 57 -0.34 -11.44 -8.72
C GLY A 57 -0.34 -11.48 -10.26
N LEU A 58 -1.25 -12.22 -10.87
CA LEU A 58 -1.37 -12.28 -12.33
C LEU A 58 -2.36 -11.24 -12.87
N ASN A 59 -2.20 -10.86 -14.13
CA ASN A 59 -3.11 -9.96 -14.84
C ASN A 59 -3.37 -8.64 -14.11
N GLY A 60 -2.35 -8.10 -13.44
CA GLY A 60 -2.44 -6.84 -12.69
C GLY A 60 -3.17 -6.93 -11.35
N THR A 61 -3.46 -8.12 -10.84
CA THR A 61 -3.96 -8.26 -9.47
C THR A 61 -2.82 -8.11 -8.47
N PHE A 62 -3.14 -7.63 -7.28
CA PHE A 62 -2.17 -7.50 -6.18
C PHE A 62 -2.21 -8.75 -5.31
N ASN A 63 -1.05 -9.39 -5.16
CA ASN A 63 -0.84 -10.48 -4.21
C ASN A 63 0.10 -10.02 -3.10
N ALA A 64 -0.38 -10.00 -1.87
CA ALA A 64 0.40 -9.55 -0.72
C ALA A 64 1.63 -10.42 -0.45
N ASP A 65 1.55 -11.73 -0.75
CA ASP A 65 2.63 -12.69 -0.49
C ASP A 65 3.86 -12.47 -1.39
N ASP A 66 3.71 -11.74 -2.50
CA ASP A 66 4.83 -11.38 -3.39
C ASP A 66 5.73 -10.28 -2.78
N TRP A 67 5.24 -9.55 -1.76
CA TRP A 67 5.88 -8.36 -1.22
C TRP A 67 6.24 -8.47 0.26
N LEU A 68 5.45 -9.19 1.03
CA LEU A 68 5.64 -9.30 2.47
C LEU A 68 5.23 -10.67 2.97
N GLU A 69 6.06 -11.27 3.84
CA GLU A 69 5.71 -12.57 4.42
C GLU A 69 4.39 -12.50 5.20
N PRO A 70 3.54 -13.56 5.18
CA PRO A 70 2.22 -13.57 5.83
C PRO A 70 2.26 -13.22 7.32
N LYS A 71 3.37 -13.48 8.00
CA LYS A 71 3.57 -13.11 9.41
C LYS A 71 3.72 -11.60 9.58
N GLU A 72 4.40 -10.93 8.65
CA GLU A 72 4.62 -9.49 8.68
C GLU A 72 3.37 -8.73 8.20
N GLN A 73 2.63 -9.26 7.23
CA GLN A 73 1.36 -8.67 6.77
C GLN A 73 0.37 -8.43 7.91
N ARG A 74 0.36 -9.31 8.93
CA ARG A 74 -0.52 -9.15 10.12
C ARG A 74 -0.14 -7.98 11.03
N LYS A 75 0.99 -7.36 10.79
CA LYS A 75 1.52 -6.26 11.62
C LYS A 75 1.34 -4.90 10.98
N VAL A 76 0.87 -4.85 9.74
CA VAL A 76 0.73 -3.63 8.95
C VAL A 76 -0.69 -3.50 8.42
N ASP A 77 -1.14 -2.26 8.22
CA ASP A 77 -2.38 -1.97 7.49
C ASP A 77 -2.11 -1.93 5.97
N ASP A 78 -3.16 -2.07 5.17
CA ASP A 78 -3.07 -2.12 3.71
C ASP A 78 -2.25 -0.97 3.10
N PHE A 79 -2.32 0.25 3.64
CA PHE A 79 -1.58 1.38 3.09
C PHE A 79 -0.06 1.19 3.19
N ILE A 80 0.41 0.55 4.28
CA ILE A 80 1.83 0.22 4.44
C ILE A 80 2.22 -0.86 3.43
N LEU A 81 1.41 -1.90 3.30
CA LEU A 81 1.66 -3.01 2.37
C LEU A 81 1.75 -2.52 0.92
N TYR A 82 0.79 -1.70 0.47
CA TYR A 82 0.81 -1.12 -0.88
C TYR A 82 1.99 -0.18 -1.09
N GLY A 83 2.34 0.59 -0.07
CA GLY A 83 3.48 1.50 -0.15
C GLY A 83 4.81 0.77 -0.22
N ILE A 84 5.01 -0.31 0.55
CA ILE A 84 6.19 -1.18 0.46
C ILE A 84 6.29 -1.77 -0.95
N ALA A 85 5.20 -2.35 -1.46
CA ALA A 85 5.18 -2.94 -2.80
C ALA A 85 5.54 -1.90 -3.89
N ALA A 86 4.93 -0.73 -3.86
CA ALA A 86 5.23 0.34 -4.82
C ALA A 86 6.67 0.84 -4.69
N SER A 87 7.19 0.97 -3.47
CA SER A 87 8.58 1.38 -3.23
C SER A 87 9.56 0.36 -3.77
N GLU A 88 9.32 -0.92 -3.52
CA GLU A 88 10.18 -1.98 -4.03
C GLU A 88 10.15 -2.08 -5.56
N MET A 89 8.98 -1.91 -6.19
CA MET A 89 8.89 -1.78 -7.65
C MET A 89 9.75 -0.64 -8.16
N ALA A 90 9.68 0.55 -7.55
CA ALA A 90 10.45 1.72 -7.97
C ALA A 90 11.96 1.52 -7.80
N VAL A 91 12.39 0.88 -6.71
CA VAL A 91 13.80 0.56 -6.47
C VAL A 91 14.31 -0.46 -7.48
N ARG A 92 13.53 -1.50 -7.78
CA ARG A 92 13.86 -2.49 -8.81
C ARG A 92 13.96 -1.87 -10.19
N ASP A 93 13.03 -1.00 -10.56
CA ASP A 93 13.01 -0.30 -11.86
C ASP A 93 14.19 0.67 -12.01
N SER A 94 14.58 1.35 -10.93
CA SER A 94 15.74 2.25 -10.93
C SER A 94 17.11 1.55 -10.97
N ASP A 95 17.15 0.24 -10.69
CA ASP A 95 18.36 -0.55 -10.44
C ASP A 95 19.30 0.08 -9.37
N TRP A 96 18.75 0.87 -8.45
CA TRP A 96 19.49 1.50 -7.36
C TRP A 96 19.84 0.48 -6.28
N LYS A 97 21.10 0.03 -6.28
CA LYS A 97 21.61 -0.98 -5.33
C LYS A 97 22.95 -0.54 -4.75
N PRO A 98 22.97 0.54 -3.95
CA PRO A 98 24.24 1.05 -3.41
C PRO A 98 24.83 0.05 -2.42
N THR A 99 26.14 -0.17 -2.55
CA THR A 99 26.92 -1.02 -1.65
C THR A 99 27.95 -0.24 -0.84
N ASP A 100 28.25 1.00 -1.26
CA ASP A 100 29.19 1.88 -0.57
C ASP A 100 28.48 2.79 0.43
N GLU A 101 29.16 3.06 1.54
CA GLU A 101 28.62 3.86 2.64
C GLU A 101 28.22 5.28 2.23
N ALA A 102 28.98 5.90 1.34
CA ALA A 102 28.70 7.28 0.89
C ALA A 102 27.38 7.36 0.12
N SER A 103 27.09 6.38 -0.72
CA SER A 103 25.80 6.27 -1.43
C SER A 103 24.65 5.93 -0.50
N LEU A 104 24.84 5.02 0.45
CA LEU A 104 23.85 4.68 1.46
C LEU A 104 23.46 5.89 2.30
N LEU A 105 24.44 6.66 2.80
CA LEU A 105 24.19 7.87 3.59
C LEU A 105 23.52 9.00 2.80
N ARG A 106 23.54 8.94 1.47
CA ARG A 106 22.86 9.89 0.58
C ARG A 106 21.52 9.42 0.07
N THR A 107 21.12 8.21 0.42
CA THR A 107 19.81 7.64 0.09
C THR A 107 18.84 7.93 1.22
N GLY A 108 17.66 8.40 0.88
CA GLY A 108 16.62 8.70 1.86
C GLY A 108 15.25 8.26 1.37
N VAL A 109 14.37 7.93 2.30
CA VAL A 109 12.98 7.57 2.03
C VAL A 109 12.07 8.69 2.50
N MET A 110 11.19 9.16 1.61
CA MET A 110 10.18 10.16 1.92
C MET A 110 8.85 9.72 1.31
N ILE A 111 7.93 9.29 2.15
CA ILE A 111 6.60 8.82 1.72
C ILE A 111 5.53 9.56 2.52
N GLY A 112 4.57 10.14 1.82
CA GLY A 112 3.39 10.78 2.41
C GLY A 112 2.20 9.84 2.45
N SER A 113 1.39 9.93 3.49
CA SER A 113 0.10 9.25 3.61
C SER A 113 -0.95 10.21 4.13
N GLY A 114 -2.15 10.17 3.55
CA GLY A 114 -3.22 11.09 3.93
C GLY A 114 -3.86 10.76 5.28
N ILE A 115 -4.14 9.49 5.55
CA ILE A 115 -4.92 9.05 6.72
C ILE A 115 -4.18 7.98 7.53
N GLY A 116 -3.39 7.15 6.89
CA GLY A 116 -2.75 5.99 7.53
C GLY A 116 -3.71 4.80 7.66
N GLY A 117 -3.58 4.02 8.74
CA GLY A 117 -4.32 2.77 8.95
C GLY A 117 -5.75 2.96 9.40
N LEU A 118 -6.60 3.55 8.56
CA LEU A 118 -8.01 3.81 8.89
C LEU A 118 -8.78 2.52 9.20
N ASN A 119 -8.52 1.43 8.45
CA ASN A 119 -9.17 0.14 8.69
C ASN A 119 -8.77 -0.41 10.07
N SER A 120 -7.48 -0.43 10.39
CA SER A 120 -6.98 -0.86 11.70
C SER A 120 -7.58 -0.05 12.85
N ILE A 121 -7.75 1.27 12.65
CA ILE A 121 -8.35 2.16 13.65
C ILE A 121 -9.84 1.83 13.84
N ALA A 122 -10.60 1.69 12.75
CA ALA A 122 -12.02 1.39 12.79
C ALA A 122 -12.31 0.03 13.45
N ASP A 123 -11.61 -1.01 13.01
CA ASP A 123 -11.76 -2.37 13.53
C ASP A 123 -11.37 -2.46 15.01
N THR A 124 -10.29 -1.76 15.40
CA THR A 124 -9.87 -1.71 16.79
C THR A 124 -10.90 -0.97 17.66
N ALA A 125 -11.51 0.12 17.16
CA ALA A 125 -12.54 0.84 17.89
C ALA A 125 -13.79 -0.05 18.13
N VAL A 126 -14.24 -0.78 17.11
CA VAL A 126 -15.34 -1.75 17.22
C VAL A 126 -14.97 -2.86 18.22
N MET A 127 -13.78 -3.42 18.11
CA MET A 127 -13.33 -4.48 19.01
C MET A 127 -13.26 -4.02 20.48
N ILE A 128 -12.79 -2.80 20.74
CA ILE A 128 -12.76 -2.22 22.09
C ILE A 128 -14.19 -2.12 22.65
N TYR A 129 -15.11 -1.64 21.84
CA TYR A 129 -16.52 -1.50 22.22
C TYR A 129 -17.16 -2.85 22.54
N GLU A 130 -16.93 -3.87 21.72
CA GLU A 130 -17.55 -5.19 21.87
C GLU A 130 -16.87 -6.10 22.91
N ARG A 131 -15.53 -6.06 22.99
CA ARG A 131 -14.73 -7.08 23.71
C ARG A 131 -13.77 -6.49 24.75
N GLY A 132 -13.70 -5.16 24.84
CA GLY A 132 -12.85 -4.44 25.78
C GLY A 132 -11.38 -4.34 25.35
N PRO A 133 -10.61 -3.47 26.05
CA PRO A 133 -9.28 -3.06 25.63
C PRO A 133 -8.19 -4.16 25.71
N ARG A 134 -8.45 -5.25 26.45
CA ARG A 134 -7.47 -6.36 26.57
C ARG A 134 -7.22 -7.15 25.29
N ARG A 135 -8.05 -6.90 24.26
CA ARG A 135 -7.94 -7.56 22.95
C ARG A 135 -7.23 -6.73 21.89
N ILE A 136 -6.76 -5.54 22.22
CA ILE A 136 -6.01 -4.69 21.30
C ILE A 136 -4.73 -5.39 20.89
N SER A 137 -4.47 -5.44 19.58
CA SER A 137 -3.21 -5.96 19.03
C SER A 137 -2.03 -5.11 19.49
N PRO A 138 -0.90 -5.69 19.89
CA PRO A 138 0.32 -4.94 20.14
C PRO A 138 0.83 -4.20 18.90
N PHE A 139 0.41 -4.63 17.71
CA PHE A 139 0.76 -4.00 16.44
C PHE A 139 -0.21 -2.90 16.01
N PHE A 140 -1.26 -2.59 16.79
CA PHE A 140 -2.25 -1.57 16.44
C PHE A 140 -1.60 -0.21 16.15
N ILE A 141 -0.75 0.28 17.03
CA ILE A 141 -0.10 1.57 16.83
C ILE A 141 0.86 1.54 15.63
N PRO A 142 1.81 0.59 15.52
CA PRO A 142 2.66 0.50 14.34
C PRO A 142 1.90 0.36 13.01
N SER A 143 0.81 -0.40 12.97
CA SER A 143 0.03 -0.56 11.73
C SER A 143 -0.73 0.70 11.32
N SER A 144 -1.01 1.60 12.25
CA SER A 144 -1.88 2.76 11.99
C SER A 144 -1.12 4.05 11.66
N LEU A 145 0.14 4.17 12.12
CA LEU A 145 0.90 5.42 12.01
C LEU A 145 1.44 5.65 10.59
N ILE A 146 1.18 6.84 10.04
CA ILE A 146 1.54 7.20 8.66
C ILE A 146 3.05 7.17 8.37
N ASN A 147 3.88 7.49 9.35
CA ASN A 147 5.34 7.52 9.20
C ASN A 147 5.96 6.11 9.21
N LEU A 148 5.22 5.09 9.63
CA LEU A 148 5.73 3.71 9.66
C LEU A 148 5.87 3.14 8.26
N LEU A 149 5.13 3.65 7.26
CA LEU A 149 5.35 3.28 5.87
C LEU A 149 6.78 3.60 5.41
N SER A 150 7.25 4.83 5.64
CA SER A 150 8.65 5.18 5.32
C SER A 150 9.67 4.51 6.25
N GLY A 151 9.26 4.06 7.42
CA GLY A 151 10.10 3.32 8.34
C GLY A 151 10.26 1.83 7.99
N HIS A 152 9.35 1.28 7.18
CA HIS A 152 9.40 -0.10 6.66
C HIS A 152 10.08 -0.20 5.28
N THR A 153 10.16 0.92 4.55
CA THR A 153 10.82 1.02 3.24
C THR A 153 12.31 1.30 3.39
#